data_a8746c1468756b14c410ac2ae94f39ea
#
_entry.id   a8746c1468756b14c410ac2ae94f39ea
#
_cell.length_a   1.000
_cell.length_b   1.000
_cell.length_c   1.000
_cell.angle_alpha   90.00
_cell.angle_beta   90.00
_cell.angle_gamma   90.00
#
_symmetry.space_group_name_H-M   'P 1'
#
loop_
_entity.id
_entity.type
_entity.pdbx_description
1 polymer ?
#
loop_
_entity_poly.entity_id
_entity_poly.type
_entity_poly.pdbx_seq_one_letter_code
_entity_poly.pdbx_strand_id
1 'polypeptide(L)'
;STRVRSSAASDVYKRQLEHLGKKRSAAVHTGTPIRRELFSGKRERGLQFLGFDGKKPIILIMGGSLGAAALNDGVRAALPKLTKQFDIVHLCGKGKLDESIDCPGYRQYEYIGRELPDLLAATELVVSRAGANAVFEFLALGIPALLVPLPLDASRGDQILNAEYVRKKGYAAVLPQEELTPEVLVDRVNELYASRETYRANMKADPTLDGTQEVMTVIMNAINKKNTH
;
A
#
# COMPACT_ATOMS: atom_id res chain seq x y z
N SER A 1 -18.16 21.52 -6.81
CA SER A 1 -16.85 21.96 -6.25
C SER A 1 -15.85 20.80 -6.11
N THR A 2 -16.28 19.56 -6.01
CA THR A 2 -15.43 18.34 -5.87
C THR A 2 -14.60 18.10 -7.14
N ARG A 3 -15.15 18.33 -8.31
CA ARG A 3 -14.50 18.10 -9.61
C ARG A 3 -13.31 19.05 -9.87
N VAL A 4 -13.38 20.28 -9.38
CA VAL A 4 -12.33 21.30 -9.56
C VAL A 4 -11.14 21.03 -8.63
N ARG A 5 -11.38 20.54 -7.41
CA ARG A 5 -10.31 20.16 -6.46
C ARG A 5 -9.54 18.92 -6.95
N SER A 6 -10.25 17.93 -7.50
CA SER A 6 -9.64 16.72 -8.07
C SER A 6 -8.68 17.06 -9.24
N SER A 7 -9.03 18.04 -10.10
CA SER A 7 -8.15 18.39 -11.22
C SER A 7 -6.87 19.08 -10.77
N ALA A 8 -6.93 19.98 -9.78
CA ALA A 8 -5.76 20.67 -9.25
C ALA A 8 -4.79 19.72 -8.54
N ALA A 9 -5.29 18.79 -7.74
CA ALA A 9 -4.49 17.78 -7.07
C ALA A 9 -3.81 16.81 -8.06
N SER A 10 -4.56 16.38 -9.09
CA SER A 10 -4.02 15.58 -10.19
C SER A 10 -2.90 16.32 -10.95
N ASP A 11 -3.03 17.64 -11.11
CA ASP A 11 -2.01 18.46 -11.77
C ASP A 11 -0.75 18.63 -10.91
N VAL A 12 -0.89 18.68 -9.57
CA VAL A 12 0.24 18.67 -8.65
C VAL A 12 1.03 17.37 -8.77
N TYR A 13 0.33 16.23 -8.74
CA TYR A 13 0.97 14.91 -8.87
C TYR A 13 1.67 14.75 -10.22
N LYS A 14 1.07 15.18 -11.32
CA LYS A 14 1.70 15.18 -12.65
C LYS A 14 2.98 16.02 -12.69
N ARG A 15 2.96 17.22 -12.11
CA ARG A 15 4.16 18.08 -11.99
C ARG A 15 5.26 17.43 -11.16
N GLN A 16 4.90 16.70 -10.08
CA GLN A 16 5.85 15.94 -9.28
C GLN A 16 6.53 14.85 -10.13
N LEU A 17 5.76 14.09 -10.92
CA LEU A 17 6.30 13.09 -11.84
C LEU A 17 7.21 13.69 -12.92
N GLU A 18 6.83 14.83 -13.51
CA GLU A 18 7.64 15.53 -14.49
C GLU A 18 8.96 16.04 -13.90
N HIS A 19 8.91 16.57 -12.67
CA HIS A 19 10.10 17.01 -11.95
C HIS A 19 11.08 15.86 -11.69
N LEU A 20 10.57 14.71 -11.26
CA LEU A 20 11.36 13.49 -11.03
C LEU A 20 11.90 12.90 -12.33
N GLY A 21 11.14 12.97 -13.42
CA GLY A 21 11.59 12.53 -14.74
C GLY A 21 12.79 13.33 -15.27
N LYS A 22 12.93 14.60 -14.87
CA LYS A 22 14.10 15.45 -15.20
C LYS A 22 15.32 15.16 -14.33
N LYS A 23 15.12 14.68 -13.10
CA LYS A 23 16.18 14.25 -12.16
C LYS A 23 16.38 12.73 -12.21
N ARG A 24 16.77 12.19 -13.35
CA ARG A 24 16.92 10.76 -13.64
C ARG A 24 17.91 9.97 -12.75
N SER A 25 18.39 10.51 -11.65
CA SER A 25 19.35 9.88 -10.74
C SER A 25 18.77 9.46 -9.38
N ALA A 26 17.44 9.52 -9.17
CA ALA A 26 16.87 8.92 -7.99
C ALA A 26 16.89 7.40 -8.17
N ALA A 27 17.94 6.77 -7.68
CA ALA A 27 18.01 5.33 -7.54
C ALA A 27 16.79 4.87 -6.74
N VAL A 28 16.00 3.97 -7.30
CA VAL A 28 15.08 3.17 -6.51
C VAL A 28 15.97 2.43 -5.52
N HIS A 29 15.96 2.83 -4.27
CA HIS A 29 16.75 2.18 -3.23
C HIS A 29 16.29 0.73 -3.18
N THR A 30 17.19 -0.16 -3.60
CA THR A 30 16.99 -1.59 -3.56
C THR A 30 16.76 -1.99 -2.12
N GLY A 31 15.52 -2.37 -1.80
CA GLY A 31 15.16 -2.81 -0.47
C GLY A 31 15.87 -4.10 -0.08
N THR A 32 15.78 -4.42 1.19
CA THR A 32 16.20 -5.71 1.74
C THR A 32 15.46 -6.85 1.01
N PRO A 33 16.11 -8.01 0.81
CA PRO A 33 15.45 -9.18 0.25
C PRO A 33 14.13 -9.48 0.96
N ILE A 34 13.12 -9.93 0.21
CA ILE A 34 11.81 -10.27 0.77
C ILE A 34 11.99 -11.36 1.83
N ARG A 35 11.41 -11.13 2.98
CA ARG A 35 11.50 -12.03 4.12
C ARG A 35 10.73 -13.32 3.84
N ARG A 36 11.43 -14.46 3.82
CA ARG A 36 10.82 -15.76 3.52
C ARG A 36 9.71 -16.16 4.49
N GLU A 37 9.79 -15.73 5.74
CA GLU A 37 8.77 -15.98 6.75
C GLU A 37 7.39 -15.41 6.36
N LEU A 38 7.31 -14.38 5.52
CA LEU A 38 6.04 -13.80 5.10
C LEU A 38 5.17 -14.78 4.30
N PHE A 39 5.78 -15.78 3.65
CA PHE A 39 5.07 -16.82 2.89
C PHE A 39 4.54 -17.96 3.76
N SER A 40 4.91 -18.03 5.03
CA SER A 40 4.48 -19.09 5.96
C SER A 40 3.18 -18.77 6.71
N GLY A 41 2.59 -17.61 6.46
CA GLY A 41 1.38 -17.15 7.12
C GLY A 41 0.16 -18.02 6.83
N LYS A 42 -0.74 -18.11 7.80
CA LYS A 42 -2.01 -18.84 7.70
C LYS A 42 -3.18 -17.91 8.02
N ARG A 43 -4.15 -17.86 7.10
CA ARG A 43 -5.35 -17.03 7.22
C ARG A 43 -6.09 -17.24 8.54
N GLU A 44 -6.27 -18.50 8.94
CA GLU A 44 -7.02 -18.86 10.14
C GLU A 44 -6.35 -18.30 11.41
N ARG A 45 -5.02 -18.36 11.49
CA ARG A 45 -4.27 -17.77 12.60
C ARG A 45 -4.37 -16.25 12.61
N GLY A 46 -4.33 -15.62 11.44
CA GLY A 46 -4.54 -14.19 11.30
C GLY A 46 -5.92 -13.76 11.80
N LEU A 47 -6.98 -14.43 11.38
CA LEU A 47 -8.35 -14.18 11.86
C LEU A 47 -8.46 -14.35 13.37
N GLN A 48 -7.90 -15.42 13.93
CA GLN A 48 -7.89 -15.68 15.37
C GLN A 48 -7.17 -14.57 16.14
N PHE A 49 -5.99 -14.15 15.67
CA PHE A 49 -5.24 -13.06 16.28
C PHE A 49 -6.02 -11.74 16.30
N LEU A 50 -6.72 -11.43 15.20
CA LEU A 50 -7.49 -10.20 15.05
C LEU A 50 -8.85 -10.24 15.76
N GLY A 51 -9.36 -11.43 16.09
CA GLY A 51 -10.70 -11.61 16.60
C GLY A 51 -11.80 -11.32 15.57
N PHE A 52 -11.52 -11.56 14.29
CA PHE A 52 -12.49 -11.43 13.19
C PHE A 52 -13.07 -12.80 12.81
N ASP A 53 -14.34 -12.82 12.39
CA ASP A 53 -15.05 -14.04 11.99
C ASP A 53 -14.82 -14.46 10.52
N GLY A 54 -14.09 -13.64 9.77
CA GLY A 54 -13.74 -13.88 8.37
C GLY A 54 -14.88 -13.71 7.36
N LYS A 55 -16.03 -13.18 7.77
CA LYS A 55 -17.16 -12.91 6.87
C LYS A 55 -16.94 -11.71 5.97
N LYS A 56 -16.22 -10.69 6.46
CA LYS A 56 -15.84 -9.53 5.68
C LYS A 56 -14.40 -9.68 5.17
N PRO A 57 -14.09 -9.17 3.96
CA PRO A 57 -12.71 -9.06 3.53
C PRO A 57 -11.93 -8.08 4.40
N ILE A 58 -10.66 -8.41 4.67
CA ILE A 58 -9.79 -7.59 5.51
C ILE A 58 -8.97 -6.63 4.65
N ILE A 59 -8.97 -5.36 5.02
CA ILE A 59 -8.07 -4.34 4.52
C ILE A 59 -6.99 -4.06 5.56
N LEU A 60 -5.74 -4.23 5.18
CA LEU A 60 -4.59 -3.82 5.96
C LEU A 60 -4.17 -2.40 5.57
N ILE A 61 -4.09 -1.52 6.55
CA ILE A 61 -3.60 -0.15 6.38
C ILE A 61 -2.22 -0.02 7.00
N MET A 62 -1.23 0.51 6.24
CA MET A 62 0.14 0.67 6.71
C MET A 62 0.68 2.07 6.38
N GLY A 63 0.85 2.90 7.40
CA GLY A 63 1.34 4.27 7.25
C GLY A 63 2.86 4.39 7.11
N GLY A 64 3.61 3.36 7.48
CA GLY A 64 5.06 3.42 7.60
C GLY A 64 5.52 4.22 8.84
N SER A 65 6.84 4.29 9.05
CA SER A 65 7.43 4.97 10.21
C SER A 65 7.42 6.50 10.09
N LEU A 66 7.43 7.02 8.86
CA LEU A 66 7.47 8.45 8.55
C LEU A 66 6.20 8.89 7.83
N GLY A 67 5.62 10.02 8.20
CA GLY A 67 4.54 10.68 7.46
C GLY A 67 3.19 9.95 7.46
N ALA A 68 2.89 9.16 8.49
CA ALA A 68 1.64 8.41 8.58
C ALA A 68 0.40 9.28 8.91
N ALA A 69 0.56 10.48 9.46
CA ALA A 69 -0.55 11.28 10.00
C ALA A 69 -1.68 11.49 8.99
N ALA A 70 -1.38 12.00 7.80
CA ALA A 70 -2.41 12.25 6.78
C ALA A 70 -3.16 10.98 6.36
N LEU A 71 -2.45 9.84 6.24
CA LEU A 71 -3.09 8.57 5.93
C LEU A 71 -3.95 8.07 7.10
N ASN A 72 -3.43 8.14 8.33
CA ASN A 72 -4.15 7.73 9.53
C ASN A 72 -5.45 8.53 9.69
N ASP A 73 -5.38 9.86 9.52
CA ASP A 73 -6.55 10.75 9.64
C ASP A 73 -7.59 10.46 8.54
N GLY A 74 -7.13 10.29 7.29
CA GLY A 74 -8.00 9.94 6.18
C GLY A 74 -8.72 8.62 6.37
N VAL A 75 -8.00 7.60 6.85
CA VAL A 75 -8.57 6.28 7.15
C VAL A 75 -9.58 6.36 8.29
N ARG A 76 -9.24 7.01 9.41
CA ARG A 76 -10.14 7.14 10.56
C ARG A 76 -11.43 7.86 10.22
N ALA A 77 -11.33 8.92 9.42
CA ALA A 77 -12.52 9.63 8.92
C ALA A 77 -13.37 8.78 7.95
N ALA A 78 -12.77 7.80 7.26
CA ALA A 78 -13.47 6.91 6.34
C ALA A 78 -14.08 5.66 7.01
N LEU A 79 -13.72 5.34 8.26
CA LEU A 79 -14.15 4.13 8.96
C LEU A 79 -15.67 3.89 8.93
N PRO A 80 -16.55 4.90 9.15
CA PRO A 80 -18.00 4.68 9.15
C PRO A 80 -18.54 4.13 7.83
N LYS A 81 -17.85 4.37 6.72
CA LYS A 81 -18.21 3.85 5.40
C LYS A 81 -17.49 2.52 5.12
N LEU A 82 -16.18 2.44 5.39
CA LEU A 82 -15.37 1.26 5.09
C LEU A 82 -15.81 0.03 5.91
N THR A 83 -16.11 0.20 7.19
CA THR A 83 -16.45 -0.91 8.09
C THR A 83 -17.82 -1.53 7.82
N LYS A 84 -18.65 -0.91 6.97
CA LYS A 84 -19.89 -1.55 6.49
C LYS A 84 -19.60 -2.79 5.64
N GLN A 85 -18.52 -2.78 4.88
CA GLN A 85 -18.19 -3.81 3.90
C GLN A 85 -16.90 -4.58 4.24
N PHE A 86 -15.97 -3.97 4.97
CA PHE A 86 -14.64 -4.50 5.25
C PHE A 86 -14.36 -4.57 6.75
N ASP A 87 -13.51 -5.49 7.15
CA ASP A 87 -12.80 -5.42 8.42
C ASP A 87 -11.46 -4.71 8.18
N ILE A 88 -11.12 -3.77 9.06
CA ILE A 88 -9.95 -2.89 8.89
C ILE A 88 -8.91 -3.20 9.97
N VAL A 89 -7.69 -3.47 9.55
CA VAL A 89 -6.51 -3.55 10.42
C VAL A 89 -5.59 -2.39 10.09
N HIS A 90 -5.30 -1.55 11.07
CA HIS A 90 -4.56 -0.32 10.89
C HIS A 90 -3.26 -0.32 11.70
N LEU A 91 -2.12 -0.41 11.01
CA LEU A 91 -0.80 -0.21 11.59
C LEU A 91 -0.47 1.27 11.54
N CYS A 92 -0.81 1.98 12.60
CA CYS A 92 -0.75 3.45 12.63
C CYS A 92 0.60 4.03 13.01
N GLY A 93 1.54 3.20 13.48
CA GLY A 93 2.87 3.63 13.90
C GLY A 93 2.95 3.92 15.41
N LYS A 94 4.17 3.95 15.93
CA LYS A 94 4.45 4.12 17.35
C LYS A 94 3.89 5.44 17.91
N GLY A 95 3.18 5.36 19.04
CA GLY A 95 2.57 6.50 19.71
C GLY A 95 1.39 7.13 18.98
N LYS A 96 0.78 6.42 18.00
CA LYS A 96 -0.30 6.95 17.15
C LYS A 96 -1.61 6.18 17.25
N LEU A 97 -1.76 5.36 18.29
CA LEU A 97 -3.06 4.78 18.61
C LEU A 97 -4.04 5.90 18.99
N ASP A 98 -5.30 5.73 18.58
CA ASP A 98 -6.41 6.58 19.00
C ASP A 98 -7.40 5.73 19.78
N GLU A 99 -7.23 5.66 21.09
CA GLU A 99 -8.03 4.85 21.99
C GLU A 99 -9.48 5.33 22.13
N SER A 100 -9.80 6.53 21.62
CA SER A 100 -11.16 7.06 21.60
C SER A 100 -12.04 6.41 20.53
N ILE A 101 -11.44 5.69 19.57
CA ILE A 101 -12.18 5.05 18.49
C ILE A 101 -12.68 3.68 18.93
N ASP A 102 -13.95 3.59 19.22
CA ASP A 102 -14.67 2.32 19.38
C ASP A 102 -15.51 2.05 18.12
N CYS A 103 -14.97 1.22 17.22
CA CYS A 103 -15.59 0.93 15.94
C CYS A 103 -15.56 -0.58 15.66
N PRO A 104 -16.70 -1.27 15.67
CA PRO A 104 -16.77 -2.66 15.27
C PRO A 104 -16.18 -2.89 13.87
N GLY A 105 -15.36 -3.93 13.73
CA GLY A 105 -14.66 -4.21 12.47
C GLY A 105 -13.39 -3.37 12.24
N TYR A 106 -12.93 -2.63 13.25
CA TYR A 106 -11.67 -1.89 13.22
C TYR A 106 -10.73 -2.35 14.33
N ARG A 107 -9.48 -2.62 13.97
CA ARG A 107 -8.38 -2.93 14.90
C ARG A 107 -7.19 -2.05 14.55
N GLN A 108 -6.59 -1.42 15.55
CA GLN A 108 -5.39 -0.62 15.36
C GLN A 108 -4.24 -1.16 16.21
N TYR A 109 -3.05 -1.09 15.66
CA TYR A 109 -1.79 -1.50 16.28
C TYR A 109 -0.72 -0.47 15.95
N GLU A 110 0.21 -0.24 16.86
CA GLU A 110 1.40 0.56 16.54
C GLU A 110 2.25 -0.14 15.48
N TYR A 111 2.50 -1.41 15.68
CA TYR A 111 3.16 -2.33 14.75
C TYR A 111 2.73 -3.76 15.05
N ILE A 112 2.97 -4.68 14.11
CA ILE A 112 2.81 -6.12 14.29
C ILE A 112 4.14 -6.78 13.91
N GLY A 113 4.61 -7.68 14.74
CA GLY A 113 5.87 -8.40 14.56
C GLY A 113 5.66 -9.82 14.04
N ARG A 114 5.73 -10.78 14.95
CA ARG A 114 5.70 -12.22 14.65
C ARG A 114 4.41 -12.67 13.96
N GLU A 115 3.29 -12.01 14.21
CA GLU A 115 1.98 -12.33 13.64
C GLU A 115 1.78 -11.73 12.24
N LEU A 116 2.71 -10.90 11.74
CA LEU A 116 2.60 -10.23 10.44
C LEU A 116 2.39 -11.21 9.26
N PRO A 117 3.08 -12.36 9.16
CA PRO A 117 2.81 -13.32 8.08
C PRO A 117 1.35 -13.81 8.08
N ASP A 118 0.80 -14.13 9.24
CA ASP A 118 -0.57 -14.60 9.39
C ASP A 118 -1.58 -13.49 9.07
N LEU A 119 -1.28 -12.25 9.47
CA LEU A 119 -2.08 -11.08 9.10
C LEU A 119 -2.08 -10.88 7.58
N LEU A 120 -0.93 -10.92 6.92
CA LEU A 120 -0.83 -10.77 5.46
C LEU A 120 -1.56 -11.90 4.73
N ALA A 121 -1.52 -13.14 5.25
CA ALA A 121 -2.27 -14.26 4.69
C ALA A 121 -3.80 -14.10 4.84
N ALA A 122 -4.27 -13.33 5.82
CA ALA A 122 -5.68 -13.00 6.01
C ALA A 122 -6.12 -11.75 5.24
N THR A 123 -5.19 -10.95 4.72
CA THR A 123 -5.45 -9.67 4.08
C THR A 123 -5.94 -9.83 2.65
N GLU A 124 -7.03 -9.17 2.32
CA GLU A 124 -7.58 -9.11 0.96
C GLU A 124 -6.99 -7.97 0.13
N LEU A 125 -6.86 -6.80 0.72
CA LEU A 125 -6.32 -5.59 0.12
C LEU A 125 -5.37 -4.89 1.09
N VAL A 126 -4.45 -4.12 0.55
CA VAL A 126 -3.59 -3.22 1.33
C VAL A 126 -3.80 -1.78 0.89
N VAL A 127 -3.86 -0.86 1.85
CA VAL A 127 -3.67 0.58 1.63
C VAL A 127 -2.38 0.99 2.33
N SER A 128 -1.39 1.46 1.60
CA SER A 128 -0.06 1.68 2.17
C SER A 128 0.67 2.85 1.55
N ARG A 129 1.67 3.35 2.27
CA ARG A 129 2.74 4.13 1.68
C ARG A 129 3.51 3.28 0.67
N ALA A 130 4.20 3.95 -0.28
CA ALA A 130 4.90 3.29 -1.38
C ALA A 130 6.40 3.09 -1.11
N GLY A 131 6.76 2.68 0.11
CA GLY A 131 8.12 2.27 0.44
C GLY A 131 8.49 0.98 -0.30
N ALA A 132 9.71 0.90 -0.85
CA ALA A 132 10.11 -0.19 -1.74
C ALA A 132 9.93 -1.58 -1.10
N ASN A 133 10.35 -1.78 0.15
CA ASN A 133 10.24 -3.07 0.83
C ASN A 133 8.79 -3.55 0.91
N ALA A 134 7.90 -2.69 1.43
CA ALA A 134 6.48 -3.03 1.58
C ALA A 134 5.81 -3.31 0.23
N VAL A 135 6.07 -2.47 -0.77
CA VAL A 135 5.51 -2.65 -2.12
C VAL A 135 5.91 -4.02 -2.69
N PHE A 136 7.19 -4.37 -2.65
CA PHE A 136 7.65 -5.66 -3.19
C PHE A 136 7.15 -6.86 -2.38
N GLU A 137 6.99 -6.72 -1.07
CA GLU A 137 6.36 -7.77 -0.23
C GLU A 137 4.90 -8.01 -0.66
N PHE A 138 4.11 -6.95 -0.91
CA PHE A 138 2.73 -7.11 -1.40
C PHE A 138 2.68 -7.76 -2.77
N LEU A 139 3.56 -7.35 -3.70
CA LEU A 139 3.65 -7.94 -5.03
C LEU A 139 3.97 -9.43 -4.97
N ALA A 140 4.97 -9.81 -4.16
CA ALA A 140 5.38 -11.20 -4.00
C ALA A 140 4.29 -12.08 -3.37
N LEU A 141 3.49 -11.52 -2.48
CA LEU A 141 2.34 -12.20 -1.87
C LEU A 141 1.08 -12.14 -2.73
N GLY A 142 1.09 -11.42 -3.86
CA GLY A 142 -0.06 -11.27 -4.74
C GLY A 142 -1.22 -10.49 -4.10
N ILE A 143 -0.92 -9.57 -3.17
CA ILE A 143 -1.94 -8.76 -2.48
C ILE A 143 -2.16 -7.46 -3.25
N PRO A 144 -3.37 -7.20 -3.78
CA PRO A 144 -3.68 -5.95 -4.44
C PRO A 144 -3.54 -4.75 -3.48
N ALA A 145 -2.89 -3.69 -3.95
CA ALA A 145 -2.57 -2.54 -3.12
C ALA A 145 -3.07 -1.21 -3.71
N LEU A 146 -3.58 -0.34 -2.84
CA LEU A 146 -3.76 1.09 -3.09
C LEU A 146 -2.60 1.82 -2.44
N LEU A 147 -1.70 2.37 -3.24
CA LEU A 147 -0.53 3.07 -2.75
C LEU A 147 -0.80 4.57 -2.63
N VAL A 148 -0.48 5.12 -1.46
CA VAL A 148 -0.54 6.55 -1.16
C VAL A 148 0.88 7.04 -0.93
N PRO A 149 1.63 7.42 -1.98
CA PRO A 149 3.03 7.80 -1.84
C PRO A 149 3.18 9.09 -1.03
N LEU A 150 4.29 9.20 -0.30
CA LEU A 150 4.67 10.46 0.33
C LEU A 150 4.95 11.51 -0.77
N PRO A 151 4.42 12.75 -0.62
CA PRO A 151 4.67 13.82 -1.57
C PRO A 151 6.11 14.32 -1.50
N LEU A 152 6.54 15.13 -2.47
CA LEU A 152 7.92 15.62 -2.60
C LEU A 152 8.36 16.52 -1.44
N ASP A 153 7.47 17.24 -0.81
CA ASP A 153 7.74 18.07 0.37
C ASP A 153 8.05 17.26 1.63
N ALA A 154 7.59 15.99 1.67
CA ALA A 154 7.80 15.05 2.77
C ALA A 154 8.83 13.94 2.45
N SER A 155 9.34 13.87 1.21
CA SER A 155 10.25 12.81 0.77
C SER A 155 11.16 13.26 -0.38
N ARG A 156 12.14 12.40 -0.75
CA ARG A 156 12.98 12.63 -1.95
C ARG A 156 12.30 12.22 -3.26
N GLY A 157 11.06 11.77 -3.21
CA GLY A 157 10.29 11.31 -4.37
C GLY A 157 10.39 9.82 -4.66
N ASP A 158 11.15 9.06 -3.88
CA ASP A 158 11.34 7.61 -4.07
C ASP A 158 10.01 6.87 -4.08
N GLN A 159 9.09 7.24 -3.16
CA GLN A 159 7.78 6.60 -3.07
C GLN A 159 6.89 6.89 -4.28
N ILE A 160 6.97 8.11 -4.83
CA ILE A 160 6.24 8.48 -6.05
C ILE A 160 6.74 7.63 -7.23
N LEU A 161 8.05 7.46 -7.37
CA LEU A 161 8.65 6.63 -8.42
C LEU A 161 8.29 5.15 -8.27
N ASN A 162 8.34 4.61 -7.05
CA ASN A 162 7.92 3.24 -6.77
C ASN A 162 6.45 3.02 -7.13
N ALA A 163 5.57 3.91 -6.68
CA ALA A 163 4.13 3.84 -6.95
C ALA A 163 3.85 3.90 -8.46
N GLU A 164 4.49 4.83 -9.18
CA GLU A 164 4.30 4.99 -10.62
C GLU A 164 4.81 3.78 -11.41
N TYR A 165 5.93 3.18 -11.00
CA TYR A 165 6.44 1.96 -11.62
C TYR A 165 5.43 0.82 -11.56
N VAL A 166 4.92 0.50 -10.37
CA VAL A 166 3.98 -0.61 -10.19
C VAL A 166 2.60 -0.31 -10.79
N ARG A 167 2.19 0.97 -10.81
CA ARG A 167 0.97 1.41 -11.50
C ARG A 167 1.03 1.15 -13.00
N LYS A 168 2.14 1.52 -13.65
CA LYS A 168 2.36 1.28 -15.09
C LYS A 168 2.37 -0.19 -15.47
N LYS A 169 2.81 -1.04 -14.55
CA LYS A 169 2.79 -2.50 -14.70
C LYS A 169 1.41 -3.11 -14.45
N GLY A 170 0.45 -2.34 -13.92
CA GLY A 170 -0.87 -2.84 -13.56
C GLY A 170 -0.87 -3.73 -12.31
N TYR A 171 0.10 -3.55 -11.40
CA TYR A 171 0.21 -4.35 -10.18
C TYR A 171 -0.44 -3.69 -8.96
N ALA A 172 -0.57 -2.36 -8.97
CA ALA A 172 -1.17 -1.61 -7.89
C ALA A 172 -1.91 -0.37 -8.41
N ALA A 173 -2.89 0.10 -7.64
CA ALA A 173 -3.51 1.40 -7.81
C ALA A 173 -2.74 2.47 -7.02
N VAL A 174 -2.85 3.73 -7.43
CA VAL A 174 -2.19 4.86 -6.78
C VAL A 174 -3.20 5.96 -6.48
N LEU A 175 -3.16 6.47 -5.25
CA LEU A 175 -3.89 7.65 -4.81
C LEU A 175 -2.88 8.69 -4.33
N PRO A 176 -2.67 9.80 -5.05
CA PRO A 176 -1.83 10.90 -4.57
C PRO A 176 -2.35 11.44 -3.24
N GLN A 177 -1.44 11.76 -2.30
CA GLN A 177 -1.85 12.25 -0.98
C GLN A 177 -2.67 13.53 -1.07
N GLU A 178 -2.42 14.37 -2.06
CA GLU A 178 -3.15 15.62 -2.31
C GLU A 178 -4.62 15.40 -2.66
N GLU A 179 -4.96 14.20 -3.14
CA GLU A 179 -6.34 13.79 -3.46
C GLU A 179 -7.00 13.01 -2.31
N LEU A 180 -6.25 12.73 -1.22
CA LEU A 180 -6.73 11.91 -0.13
C LEU A 180 -7.80 12.64 0.69
N THR A 181 -9.06 12.29 0.44
CA THR A 181 -10.21 12.62 1.29
C THR A 181 -10.89 11.32 1.73
N PRO A 182 -11.71 11.32 2.79
CA PRO A 182 -12.46 10.12 3.20
C PRO A 182 -13.30 9.53 2.07
N GLU A 183 -13.96 10.37 1.28
CA GLU A 183 -14.82 9.97 0.16
C GLU A 183 -13.99 9.32 -0.95
N VAL A 184 -12.91 9.98 -1.38
CA VAL A 184 -12.03 9.48 -2.43
C VAL A 184 -11.37 8.17 -1.99
N LEU A 185 -10.95 8.06 -0.73
CA LEU A 185 -10.37 6.81 -0.20
C LEU A 185 -11.37 5.66 -0.29
N VAL A 186 -12.62 5.88 0.11
CA VAL A 186 -13.69 4.86 0.02
C VAL A 186 -13.92 4.44 -1.42
N ASP A 187 -14.02 5.39 -2.34
CA ASP A 187 -14.26 5.11 -3.77
C ASP A 187 -13.09 4.30 -4.36
N ARG A 188 -11.84 4.72 -4.08
CA ARG A 188 -10.64 4.02 -4.57
C ARG A 188 -10.47 2.62 -4.01
N VAL A 189 -10.83 2.42 -2.73
CA VAL A 189 -10.84 1.09 -2.11
C VAL A 189 -11.88 0.18 -2.77
N ASN A 190 -13.09 0.70 -3.02
CA ASN A 190 -14.14 -0.07 -3.70
C ASN A 190 -13.77 -0.41 -5.14
N GLU A 191 -13.16 0.51 -5.90
CA GLU A 191 -12.62 0.26 -7.25
C GLU A 191 -11.55 -0.83 -7.23
N LEU A 192 -10.60 -0.74 -6.29
CA LEU A 192 -9.56 -1.74 -6.13
C LEU A 192 -10.15 -3.12 -5.79
N TYR A 193 -11.12 -3.16 -4.87
CA TYR A 193 -11.78 -4.41 -4.49
C TYR A 193 -12.52 -5.04 -5.67
N ALA A 194 -13.25 -4.25 -6.43
CA ALA A 194 -13.95 -4.72 -7.62
C ALA A 194 -12.99 -5.27 -8.69
N SER A 195 -11.79 -4.68 -8.81
CA SER A 195 -10.78 -5.04 -9.82
C SER A 195 -9.66 -5.96 -9.28
N ARG A 196 -9.76 -6.43 -8.03
CA ARG A 196 -8.66 -7.15 -7.34
C ARG A 196 -8.14 -8.36 -8.09
N GLU A 197 -9.02 -9.12 -8.76
CA GLU A 197 -8.61 -10.30 -9.52
C GLU A 197 -7.80 -9.93 -10.77
N THR A 198 -8.05 -8.77 -11.37
CA THR A 198 -7.22 -8.24 -12.47
C THR A 198 -5.81 -7.93 -11.99
N TYR A 199 -5.67 -7.27 -10.83
CA TYR A 199 -4.35 -7.01 -10.24
C TYR A 199 -3.62 -8.30 -9.88
N ARG A 200 -4.30 -9.28 -9.30
CA ARG A 200 -3.74 -10.61 -9.00
C ARG A 200 -3.28 -11.32 -10.27
N ALA A 201 -4.10 -11.30 -11.31
CA ALA A 201 -3.75 -11.92 -12.59
C ALA A 201 -2.51 -11.26 -13.21
N ASN A 202 -2.42 -9.92 -13.19
CA ASN A 202 -1.26 -9.19 -13.70
C ASN A 202 0.02 -9.54 -12.93
N MET A 203 -0.04 -9.60 -11.58
CA MET A 203 1.09 -10.00 -10.77
C MET A 203 1.50 -11.46 -11.04
N LYS A 204 0.54 -12.37 -11.13
CA LYS A 204 0.79 -13.79 -11.40
C LYS A 204 1.36 -14.04 -12.81
N ALA A 205 1.00 -13.21 -13.77
CA ALA A 205 1.49 -13.33 -15.16
C ALA A 205 2.97 -12.90 -15.31
N ASP A 206 3.52 -12.18 -14.35
CA ASP A 206 4.91 -11.76 -14.38
C ASP A 206 5.79 -12.77 -13.63
N PRO A 207 6.57 -13.60 -14.34
CA PRO A 207 7.42 -14.61 -13.71
C PRO A 207 8.51 -13.99 -12.83
N THR A 208 8.75 -12.69 -12.98
CA THR A 208 9.72 -11.96 -12.15
C THR A 208 9.20 -11.66 -10.74
N LEU A 209 7.92 -11.87 -10.47
CA LEU A 209 7.28 -11.72 -9.16
C LEU A 209 7.03 -13.05 -8.43
N ASP A 210 7.49 -14.15 -8.98
CA ASP A 210 7.26 -15.53 -8.53
C ASP A 210 7.89 -15.87 -7.15
N GLY A 211 8.18 -14.86 -6.34
CA GLY A 211 8.53 -15.03 -4.93
C GLY A 211 9.91 -15.62 -4.67
N THR A 212 10.73 -15.91 -5.67
CA THR A 212 12.11 -16.33 -5.47
C THR A 212 13.00 -15.10 -5.25
N GLN A 213 13.82 -15.17 -4.21
CA GLN A 213 14.75 -14.11 -3.82
C GLN A 213 15.71 -13.71 -4.97
N GLU A 214 16.03 -14.64 -5.86
CA GLU A 214 16.88 -14.43 -7.03
C GLU A 214 16.20 -13.53 -8.08
N VAL A 215 14.92 -13.73 -8.29
CA VAL A 215 14.13 -12.98 -9.28
C VAL A 215 13.92 -11.54 -8.82
N MET A 216 13.68 -11.32 -7.53
CA MET A 216 13.54 -9.97 -6.98
C MET A 216 14.87 -9.20 -7.07
N THR A 217 16.00 -9.86 -6.87
CA THR A 217 17.33 -9.28 -7.08
C THR A 217 17.53 -8.87 -8.54
N VAL A 218 17.05 -9.67 -9.50
CA VAL A 218 17.13 -9.37 -10.95
C VAL A 218 16.27 -8.17 -11.31
N ILE A 219 15.04 -8.06 -10.79
CA ILE A 219 14.16 -6.89 -11.03
C ILE A 219 14.82 -5.62 -10.49
N MET A 220 15.32 -5.67 -9.27
CA MET A 220 15.95 -4.55 -8.60
C MET A 220 17.22 -4.10 -9.35
N ASN A 221 18.01 -5.05 -9.83
CA ASN A 221 19.19 -4.77 -10.66
C ASN A 221 18.82 -4.21 -12.04
N ALA A 222 17.72 -4.66 -12.65
CA ALA A 222 17.25 -4.15 -13.93
C ALA A 222 16.72 -2.71 -13.83
N ILE A 223 16.05 -2.38 -12.73
CA ILE A 223 15.63 -1.00 -12.41
C ILE A 223 16.86 -0.10 -12.23
N ASN A 224 17.86 -0.55 -11.49
CA ASN A 224 19.09 0.20 -11.26
C ASN A 224 19.91 0.43 -12.56
N LYS A 225 20.04 -0.59 -13.43
CA LYS A 225 20.75 -0.46 -14.71
C LYS A 225 20.09 0.53 -15.68
N LYS A 226 18.75 0.64 -15.67
CA LYS A 226 18.04 1.65 -16.48
C LYS A 226 18.19 3.08 -15.96
N ASN A 227 18.59 3.23 -14.71
CA ASN A 227 18.81 4.54 -14.08
C ASN A 227 20.26 5.02 -14.14
N THR A 228 21.17 4.21 -14.73
CA THR A 228 22.62 4.52 -14.84
C THR A 228 23.06 4.89 -16.26
N HIS A 229 22.11 5.02 -17.20
CA HIS A 229 22.38 5.48 -18.59
C HIS A 229 21.58 6.72 -18.94
#